data_916d1935217edb3a27cfee98cbd6085c
#
_entry.id   916d1935217edb3a27cfee98cbd6085c
#
_cell.length_a   1.000
_cell.length_b   1.000
_cell.length_c   1.000
_cell.angle_alpha   90.00
_cell.angle_beta   90.00
_cell.angle_gamma   90.00
#
_symmetry.space_group_name_H-M   'P 1'
#
loop_
_entity.id
_entity.type
_entity.pdbx_description
1 polymer ?
#
loop_
_entity_poly.entity_id
_entity_poly.type
_entity_poly.pdbx_seq_one_letter_code
_entity_poly.pdbx_strand_id
1 'polypeptide(L)'
;MVAAFDCDGTLIRGDATFLFLWRARGPLGCLGDLLAISATLIRWKLGRLSTAALKQRLLARALCRTNPSRLQRLLTEVIPAELIARLRPEARHRLTWHLQQGHRVVIVTASPRFLIQPLADHLGVD
;
A
#
# COMPACT_ATOMS: atom_id res chain seq x y z
N MET A 1 2.82 -7.20 -25.59
CA MET A 1 3.00 -8.04 -24.37
C MET A 1 2.58 -7.22 -23.16
N VAL A 2 1.97 -7.85 -22.15
CA VAL A 2 1.65 -7.20 -20.86
C VAL A 2 2.58 -7.78 -19.80
N ALA A 3 3.24 -6.90 -19.02
CA ALA A 3 4.05 -7.27 -17.87
C ALA A 3 3.34 -6.82 -16.59
N ALA A 4 3.03 -7.75 -15.71
CA ALA A 4 2.38 -7.49 -14.44
C ALA A 4 3.41 -7.54 -13.30
N PHE A 5 3.41 -6.52 -12.44
CA PHE A 5 4.26 -6.43 -11.26
C PHE A 5 3.40 -6.39 -10.00
N ASP A 6 3.72 -7.23 -9.04
CA ASP A 6 3.20 -7.08 -7.70
C ASP A 6 3.87 -5.89 -7.00
N CYS A 7 3.14 -5.19 -6.13
CA CYS A 7 3.64 -3.98 -5.47
C CYS A 7 4.33 -4.29 -4.13
N ASP A 8 3.54 -4.81 -3.19
CA ASP A 8 3.96 -4.97 -1.80
C ASP A 8 5.00 -6.10 -1.66
N GLY A 9 6.20 -5.77 -1.21
CA GLY A 9 7.31 -6.73 -1.10
C GLY A 9 8.03 -7.05 -2.41
N THR A 10 7.50 -6.64 -3.56
CA THR A 10 8.08 -6.88 -4.90
C THR A 10 8.66 -5.59 -5.49
N LEU A 11 7.82 -4.63 -5.86
CA LEU A 11 8.29 -3.32 -6.35
C LEU A 11 8.85 -2.47 -5.23
N ILE A 12 8.19 -2.46 -4.08
CA ILE A 12 8.61 -1.72 -2.89
C ILE A 12 9.04 -2.65 -1.76
N ARG A 13 9.89 -2.14 -0.88
CA ARG A 13 10.21 -2.79 0.39
C ARG A 13 9.08 -2.56 1.37
N GLY A 14 8.44 -3.63 1.84
CA GLY A 14 7.34 -3.57 2.79
C GLY A 14 5.97 -3.52 2.12
N ASP A 15 5.00 -2.99 2.82
CA ASP A 15 3.59 -2.96 2.46
C ASP A 15 3.04 -1.54 2.55
N ALA A 16 2.44 -1.05 1.46
CA ALA A 16 1.93 0.32 1.36
C ALA A 16 0.80 0.60 2.35
N THR A 17 -0.09 -0.36 2.57
CA THR A 17 -1.21 -0.22 3.51
C THR A 17 -0.71 -0.10 4.95
N PHE A 18 0.22 -0.95 5.37
CA PHE A 18 0.79 -0.88 6.72
C PHE A 18 1.65 0.37 6.91
N LEU A 19 2.37 0.82 5.89
CA LEU A 19 3.07 2.10 5.93
C LEU A 19 2.10 3.25 6.20
N PHE A 20 0.98 3.31 5.47
CA PHE A 20 -0.05 4.31 5.67
C PHE A 20 -0.64 4.25 7.09
N LEU A 21 -1.02 3.06 7.56
CA LEU A 21 -1.57 2.86 8.91
C LEU A 21 -0.60 3.38 9.98
N TRP A 22 0.67 3.05 9.85
CA TRP A 22 1.71 3.48 10.78
C TRP A 22 1.87 5.00 10.80
N ARG A 23 1.87 5.64 9.64
CA ARG A 23 1.97 7.11 9.54
C ARG A 23 0.71 7.83 9.99
N ALA A 24 -0.46 7.28 9.71
CA ALA A 24 -1.74 7.88 10.09
C ALA A 24 -2.02 7.77 11.59
N ARG A 25 -1.71 6.63 12.20
CA ARG A 25 -2.13 6.28 13.55
C ARG A 25 -1.01 6.31 14.59
N GLY A 26 0.25 6.14 14.16
CA GLY A 26 1.38 5.94 15.05
C GLY A 26 1.32 4.59 15.79
N PRO A 27 2.35 4.27 16.62
CA PRO A 27 2.44 2.97 17.28
C PRO A 27 1.28 2.70 18.25
N LEU A 28 0.92 3.67 19.09
CA LEU A 28 -0.18 3.52 20.06
C LEU A 28 -1.55 3.44 19.36
N GLY A 29 -1.75 4.22 18.31
CA GLY A 29 -2.98 4.18 17.53
C GLY A 29 -3.14 2.85 16.78
N CYS A 30 -2.08 2.33 16.19
CA CYS A 30 -2.08 1.01 15.56
C CYS A 30 -2.37 -0.10 16.58
N LEU A 31 -1.77 -0.07 17.75
CA LEU A 31 -2.06 -1.03 18.82
C LEU A 31 -3.53 -0.97 19.24
N GLY A 32 -4.07 0.22 19.45
CA GLY A 32 -5.49 0.43 19.79
C GLY A 32 -6.44 -0.08 18.70
N ASP A 33 -6.09 0.15 17.42
CA ASP A 33 -6.87 -0.35 16.29
C ASP A 33 -6.82 -1.89 16.19
N LEU A 34 -5.67 -2.50 16.41
CA LEU A 34 -5.52 -3.96 16.45
C LEU A 34 -6.33 -4.59 17.60
N LEU A 35 -6.30 -4.01 18.79
CA LEU A 35 -7.11 -4.47 19.93
C LEU A 35 -8.61 -4.35 19.63
N ALA A 36 -9.04 -3.23 19.03
CA ALA A 36 -10.44 -3.03 18.70
C ALA A 36 -10.99 -3.99 17.63
N ILE A 37 -10.11 -4.56 16.79
CA ILE A 37 -10.49 -5.55 15.78
C ILE A 37 -10.02 -6.97 16.14
N SER A 38 -9.75 -7.25 17.40
CA SER A 38 -9.19 -8.53 17.86
C SER A 38 -9.97 -9.76 17.35
N ALA A 39 -11.31 -9.71 17.39
CA ALA A 39 -12.16 -10.77 16.82
C ALA A 39 -11.93 -10.96 15.30
N THR A 40 -11.66 -9.87 14.58
CA THR A 40 -11.34 -9.90 13.16
C THR A 40 -9.97 -10.54 12.91
N LEU A 41 -8.99 -10.25 13.76
CA LEU A 41 -7.65 -10.85 13.70
C LEU A 41 -7.70 -12.35 13.97
N ILE A 42 -8.51 -12.78 14.96
CA ILE A 42 -8.72 -14.22 15.24
C ILE A 42 -9.31 -14.91 14.00
N ARG A 43 -10.34 -14.33 13.39
CA ARG A 43 -10.96 -14.87 12.16
C ARG A 43 -9.97 -14.94 10.99
N TRP A 44 -9.12 -13.94 10.83
CA TRP A 44 -8.04 -13.95 9.84
C TRP A 44 -7.04 -15.07 10.11
N LYS A 45 -6.56 -15.20 11.35
CA LYS A 45 -5.61 -16.25 11.75
C LYS A 45 -6.18 -17.66 11.57
N LEU A 46 -7.49 -17.83 11.74
CA LEU A 46 -8.21 -19.09 11.48
C LEU A 46 -8.53 -19.34 10.00
N GLY A 47 -8.02 -18.50 9.09
CA GLY A 47 -8.29 -18.62 7.65
C GLY A 47 -9.72 -18.27 7.21
N ARG A 48 -10.54 -17.71 8.10
CA ARG A 48 -11.93 -17.31 7.85
C ARG A 48 -12.07 -15.90 7.27
N LEU A 49 -10.97 -15.19 7.12
CA LEU A 49 -10.93 -13.83 6.56
C LEU A 49 -9.66 -13.67 5.73
N SER A 50 -9.79 -13.09 4.53
CA SER A 50 -8.65 -12.79 3.66
C SER A 50 -7.79 -11.63 4.21
N THR A 51 -6.52 -11.61 3.85
CA THR A 51 -5.60 -10.49 4.17
C THR A 51 -6.12 -9.17 3.59
N ALA A 52 -6.71 -9.18 2.40
CA ALA A 52 -7.32 -8.01 1.78
C ALA A 52 -8.46 -7.44 2.64
N ALA A 53 -9.36 -8.30 3.13
CA ALA A 53 -10.45 -7.88 4.00
C ALA A 53 -9.97 -7.34 5.36
N LEU A 54 -8.90 -7.91 5.91
CA LEU A 54 -8.26 -7.37 7.13
C LEU A 54 -7.68 -5.97 6.87
N LYS A 55 -6.92 -5.80 5.79
CA LYS A 55 -6.36 -4.49 5.38
C LYS A 55 -7.47 -3.45 5.20
N GLN A 56 -8.57 -3.80 4.54
CA GLN A 56 -9.71 -2.89 4.32
C GLN A 56 -10.32 -2.41 5.64
N ARG A 57 -10.49 -3.29 6.63
CA ARG A 57 -11.05 -2.92 7.95
C ARG A 57 -10.12 -2.01 8.72
N LEU A 58 -8.82 -2.31 8.75
CA LEU A 58 -7.81 -1.44 9.38
C LEU A 58 -7.76 -0.08 8.70
N LEU A 59 -7.79 -0.06 7.38
CA LEU A 59 -7.77 1.16 6.59
C LEU A 59 -8.99 2.04 6.84
N ALA A 60 -10.20 1.47 6.77
CA ALA A 60 -11.43 2.20 7.04
C ALA A 60 -11.41 2.85 8.43
N ARG A 61 -10.94 2.10 9.43
CA ARG A 61 -10.81 2.63 10.80
C ARG A 61 -9.78 3.76 10.89
N ALA A 62 -8.64 3.62 10.23
CA ALA A 62 -7.62 4.67 10.21
C ALA A 62 -8.10 5.94 9.51
N LEU A 63 -8.80 5.80 8.36
CA LEU A 63 -9.38 6.92 7.63
C LEU A 63 -10.39 7.69 8.49
N CYS A 64 -11.30 6.98 9.16
CA CYS A 64 -12.32 7.61 10.03
C CYS A 64 -11.72 8.30 11.26
N ARG A 65 -10.53 7.89 11.71
CA ARG A 65 -9.91 8.39 12.94
C ARG A 65 -8.75 9.35 12.72
N THR A 66 -8.40 9.64 11.47
CA THR A 66 -7.35 10.59 11.14
C THR A 66 -7.97 11.93 10.76
N ASN A 67 -7.40 13.01 11.29
CA ASN A 67 -7.84 14.37 10.96
C ASN A 67 -7.75 14.60 9.44
N PRO A 68 -8.79 15.21 8.80
CA PRO A 68 -8.83 15.40 7.34
C PRO A 68 -7.61 16.14 6.76
N SER A 69 -7.13 17.19 7.41
CA SER A 69 -5.96 17.95 6.93
C SER A 69 -4.68 17.09 6.98
N ARG A 70 -4.52 16.31 8.06
CA ARG A 70 -3.41 15.37 8.19
C ARG A 70 -3.52 14.25 7.18
N LEU A 71 -4.72 13.73 6.95
CA LEU A 71 -4.99 12.68 5.95
C LEU A 71 -4.61 13.16 4.56
N GLN A 72 -5.05 14.35 4.17
CA GLN A 72 -4.70 14.94 2.89
C GLN A 72 -3.18 15.03 2.71
N ARG A 73 -2.46 15.61 3.68
CA ARG A 73 -1.00 15.71 3.63
C ARG A 73 -0.32 14.35 3.53
N LEU A 74 -0.80 13.34 4.27
CA LEU A 74 -0.26 12.00 4.19
C LEU A 74 -0.41 11.43 2.78
N LEU A 75 -1.57 11.57 2.15
CA LEU A 75 -1.87 10.98 0.84
C LEU A 75 -1.19 11.72 -0.31
N THR A 76 -1.00 13.04 -0.21
CA THR A 76 -0.43 13.85 -1.30
C THR A 76 1.08 14.02 -1.24
N GLU A 77 1.67 13.96 -0.06
CA GLU A 77 3.09 14.28 0.14
C GLU A 77 3.87 13.11 0.75
N VAL A 78 3.47 12.65 1.95
CA VAL A 78 4.29 11.73 2.75
C VAL A 78 4.34 10.33 2.15
N ILE A 79 3.19 9.74 1.88
CA ILE A 79 3.12 8.36 1.38
C ILE A 79 3.72 8.22 -0.02
N PRO A 80 3.42 9.09 -1.00
CA PRO A 80 4.07 9.04 -2.31
C PRO A 80 5.60 9.09 -2.22
N ALA A 81 6.15 10.04 -1.44
CA ALA A 81 7.59 10.18 -1.26
C ALA A 81 8.23 8.92 -0.63
N GLU A 82 7.58 8.36 0.38
CA GLU A 82 8.08 7.14 1.05
C GLU A 82 7.98 5.90 0.17
N LEU A 83 6.94 5.75 -0.63
CA LEU A 83 6.82 4.62 -1.57
C LEU A 83 7.90 4.68 -2.64
N ILE A 84 8.17 5.88 -3.20
CA ILE A 84 9.25 6.09 -4.16
C ILE A 84 10.62 5.76 -3.54
N ALA A 85 10.87 6.21 -2.31
CA ALA A 85 12.11 5.91 -1.60
C ALA A 85 12.30 4.42 -1.27
N ARG A 86 11.20 3.65 -1.23
CA ARG A 86 11.21 2.21 -0.96
C ARG A 86 11.26 1.33 -2.21
N LEU A 87 11.28 1.93 -3.41
CA LEU A 87 11.42 1.18 -4.65
C LEU A 87 12.68 0.32 -4.62
N ARG A 88 12.54 -0.93 -4.99
CA ARG A 88 13.67 -1.85 -5.16
C ARG A 88 14.37 -1.55 -6.48
N PRO A 89 15.68 -1.28 -6.49
CA PRO A 89 16.43 -0.95 -7.71
C PRO A 89 16.28 -2.01 -8.79
N GLU A 90 16.33 -3.30 -8.42
CA GLU A 90 16.23 -4.42 -9.35
C GLU A 90 14.85 -4.48 -10.02
N ALA A 91 13.78 -4.29 -9.22
CA ALA A 91 12.41 -4.30 -9.72
C ALA A 91 12.15 -3.09 -10.62
N ARG A 92 12.64 -1.90 -10.23
CA ARG A 92 12.58 -0.69 -11.05
C ARG A 92 13.32 -0.88 -12.39
N HIS A 93 14.52 -1.45 -12.35
CA HIS A 93 15.31 -1.72 -13.56
C HIS A 93 14.55 -2.65 -14.52
N ARG A 94 13.97 -3.74 -14.00
CA ARG A 94 13.18 -4.69 -14.80
C ARG A 94 11.92 -4.06 -15.38
N LEU A 95 11.23 -3.24 -14.61
CA LEU A 95 10.05 -2.49 -15.06
C LEU A 95 10.41 -1.54 -16.19
N THR A 96 11.49 -0.75 -16.02
CA THR A 96 11.98 0.19 -17.04
C THR A 96 12.36 -0.55 -18.33
N TRP A 97 12.98 -1.70 -18.23
CA TRP A 97 13.29 -2.54 -19.40
C TRP A 97 12.02 -2.93 -20.18
N HIS A 98 10.95 -3.34 -19.48
CA HIS A 98 9.68 -3.66 -20.14
C HIS A 98 9.07 -2.45 -20.86
N LEU A 99 9.11 -1.26 -20.23
CA LEU A 99 8.64 -0.03 -20.88
C LEU A 99 9.44 0.30 -22.15
N GLN A 100 10.76 0.16 -22.11
CA GLN A 100 11.65 0.38 -23.26
C GLN A 100 11.39 -0.59 -24.41
N GLN A 101 10.89 -1.80 -24.13
CA GLN A 101 10.46 -2.77 -25.13
C GLN A 101 9.05 -2.50 -25.68
N GLY A 102 8.39 -1.41 -25.28
CA GLY A 102 7.02 -1.10 -25.68
C GLY A 102 5.98 -2.02 -25.07
N HIS A 103 6.30 -2.74 -24.01
CA HIS A 103 5.34 -3.57 -23.29
C HIS A 103 4.42 -2.71 -22.43
N ARG A 104 3.14 -3.06 -22.37
CA ARG A 104 2.25 -2.48 -21.36
C ARG A 104 2.62 -3.04 -19.99
N VAL A 105 2.91 -2.15 -19.04
CA VAL A 105 3.24 -2.52 -17.67
C VAL A 105 2.09 -2.16 -16.75
N VAL A 106 1.67 -3.10 -15.90
CA VAL A 106 0.58 -2.91 -14.94
C VAL A 106 1.04 -3.31 -13.54
N ILE A 107 0.57 -2.59 -12.53
CA ILE A 107 0.77 -2.96 -11.12
C ILE A 107 -0.47 -3.71 -10.63
N VAL A 108 -0.25 -4.91 -10.11
CA VAL A 108 -1.30 -5.74 -9.50
C VAL A 108 -1.04 -5.80 -8.00
N THR A 109 -1.99 -5.34 -7.19
CA THR A 109 -1.79 -5.23 -5.75
C THR A 109 -3.09 -5.40 -4.97
N ALA A 110 -2.99 -5.91 -3.74
CA ALA A 110 -4.09 -5.91 -2.78
C ALA A 110 -4.20 -4.59 -1.99
N SER A 111 -3.24 -3.68 -2.16
CA SER A 111 -3.27 -2.36 -1.54
C SER A 111 -4.24 -1.43 -2.27
N PRO A 112 -4.92 -0.50 -1.57
CA PRO A 112 -5.89 0.40 -2.18
C PRO A 112 -5.29 1.27 -3.28
N ARG A 113 -6.04 1.44 -4.36
CA ARG A 113 -5.59 2.21 -5.53
C ARG A 113 -5.11 3.60 -5.17
N PHE A 114 -5.81 4.32 -4.29
CA PHE A 114 -5.44 5.68 -3.91
C PHE A 114 -4.08 5.79 -3.20
N LEU A 115 -3.56 4.70 -2.62
CA LEU A 115 -2.19 4.66 -2.07
C LEU A 115 -1.14 4.40 -3.15
N ILE A 116 -1.48 3.59 -4.15
CA ILE A 116 -0.52 3.11 -5.15
C ILE A 116 -0.50 3.98 -6.41
N GLN A 117 -1.61 4.66 -6.73
CA GLN A 117 -1.71 5.49 -7.94
C GLN A 117 -0.57 6.51 -8.07
N PRO A 118 -0.17 7.26 -7.03
CA PRO A 118 0.95 8.20 -7.15
C PRO A 118 2.28 7.52 -7.51
N LEU A 119 2.49 6.28 -7.06
CA LEU A 119 3.65 5.48 -7.42
C LEU A 119 3.57 5.01 -8.88
N ALA A 120 2.40 4.55 -9.32
CA ALA A 120 2.16 4.14 -10.71
C ALA A 120 2.38 5.32 -11.68
N ASP A 121 1.84 6.49 -11.34
CA ASP A 121 2.04 7.73 -12.10
C ASP A 121 3.52 8.12 -12.19
N HIS A 122 4.26 8.03 -11.08
CA HIS A 122 5.70 8.27 -11.04
C HIS A 122 6.51 7.31 -11.92
N LEU A 123 6.06 6.06 -12.01
CA LEU A 123 6.71 5.02 -12.84
C LEU A 123 6.24 5.05 -14.31
N GLY A 124 5.19 5.79 -14.63
CA GLY A 124 4.59 5.84 -15.97
C GLY A 124 3.88 4.54 -16.37
N VAL A 125 3.19 3.89 -15.41
CA VAL A 125 2.51 2.59 -15.59
C VAL A 125 1.05 2.63 -15.10
N ASP A 126 0.27 1.58 -15.46
CA ASP A 126 -1.14 1.42 -15.05
C ASP A 126 -1.30 0.68 -13.72
#